data_ffe8b12c3e2b5595ac3ae2a7aa1e6139
#
_entry.id   ffe8b12c3e2b5595ac3ae2a7aa1e6139
#
_cell.length_a   1.000
_cell.length_b   1.000
_cell.length_c   1.000
_cell.angle_alpha   90.00
_cell.angle_beta   90.00
_cell.angle_gamma   90.00
#
_symmetry.space_group_name_H-M   'P 1'
#
loop_
_entity.id
_entity.type
_entity.pdbx_description
1 polymer ?
#
loop_
_entity_poly.entity_id
_entity_poly.type
_entity_poly.pdbx_seq_one_letter_code
_entity_poly.pdbx_strand_id
1 'polypeptide(L)'
;FTGTTTRIGGMGIEHIQKEVLLRHAEAFDKVNGKKALKTGGDYKWRAKGEYHMFNPESIYKLQMACRTGNYKLYKEYAKEMDEHQQHQCTIRGMLDIKTIDKPIAIDQVESVESIVKRFKTGAMSYGSISQEAHECLAIAMNRLGGKSNSGEGGENPERYIPDENGDSRSSAIKQVASGRFGVHIHYLQNAKEIQIKM
;
A
#
# COMPACT_ATOMS: atom_id res chain seq x y z
N PHE A 1 5.01 -29.14 8.35
CA PHE A 1 4.27 -28.50 9.46
C PHE A 1 3.71 -29.49 10.47
N THR A 2 4.01 -30.77 10.29
CA THR A 2 3.63 -31.81 11.27
C THR A 2 4.22 -31.48 12.64
N GLY A 3 3.38 -31.49 13.67
CA GLY A 3 3.80 -31.13 15.04
C GLY A 3 3.79 -29.64 15.37
N THR A 4 3.50 -28.75 14.41
CA THR A 4 3.36 -27.33 14.67
C THR A 4 1.99 -27.03 15.25
N THR A 5 1.96 -26.41 16.42
CA THR A 5 0.71 -25.98 17.04
C THR A 5 0.11 -24.78 16.32
N THR A 6 -1.16 -24.88 15.96
CA THR A 6 -1.92 -23.78 15.32
C THR A 6 -3.27 -23.62 15.98
N ARG A 7 -3.74 -22.37 16.14
CA ARG A 7 -5.05 -22.05 16.73
C ARG A 7 -6.20 -22.16 15.74
N ILE A 8 -5.90 -21.97 14.45
CA ILE A 8 -6.91 -21.91 13.38
C ILE A 8 -6.89 -23.12 12.45
N GLY A 9 -6.05 -24.10 12.75
CA GLY A 9 -5.77 -25.20 11.82
C GLY A 9 -4.84 -24.76 10.70
N GLY A 10 -4.57 -25.65 9.78
CA GLY A 10 -3.69 -25.41 8.64
C GLY A 10 -3.81 -26.52 7.60
N MET A 11 -3.21 -26.28 6.44
CA MET A 11 -3.14 -27.28 5.38
C MET A 11 -2.03 -28.30 5.67
N GLY A 12 -2.39 -29.57 5.72
CA GLY A 12 -1.43 -30.66 5.73
C GLY A 12 -0.88 -30.96 4.32
N ILE A 13 0.16 -31.77 4.26
CA ILE A 13 0.76 -32.26 3.01
C ILE A 13 -0.26 -32.90 2.08
N GLU A 14 -1.23 -33.61 2.63
CA GLU A 14 -2.29 -34.27 1.87
C GLU A 14 -3.15 -33.27 1.07
N HIS A 15 -3.44 -32.12 1.65
CA HIS A 15 -4.19 -31.06 0.97
C HIS A 15 -3.35 -30.47 -0.18
N ILE A 16 -2.07 -30.22 0.06
CA ILE A 16 -1.13 -29.72 -0.95
C ILE A 16 -1.00 -30.73 -2.10
N GLN A 17 -0.84 -32.00 -1.78
CA GLN A 17 -0.78 -33.08 -2.79
C GLN A 17 -2.05 -33.12 -3.64
N LYS A 18 -3.22 -33.07 -3.00
CA LYS A 18 -4.51 -33.10 -3.71
C LYS A 18 -4.63 -31.90 -4.66
N GLU A 19 -4.26 -30.71 -4.22
CA GLU A 19 -4.29 -29.51 -5.05
C GLU A 19 -3.33 -29.61 -6.24
N VAL A 20 -2.11 -30.09 -6.03
CA VAL A 20 -1.13 -30.32 -7.12
C VAL A 20 -1.65 -31.33 -8.12
N LEU A 21 -2.22 -32.42 -7.67
CA LEU A 21 -2.79 -33.48 -8.57
C LEU A 21 -3.97 -32.94 -9.38
N LEU A 22 -4.83 -32.10 -8.78
CA LEU A 22 -5.92 -31.46 -9.51
C LEU A 22 -5.41 -30.51 -10.59
N ARG A 23 -4.44 -29.67 -10.26
CA ARG A 23 -3.80 -28.78 -11.24
C ARG A 23 -3.09 -29.54 -12.36
N HIS A 24 -2.43 -30.64 -12.02
CA HIS A 24 -1.81 -31.53 -12.99
C HIS A 24 -2.85 -32.14 -13.93
N ALA A 25 -3.93 -32.71 -13.38
CA ALA A 25 -5.02 -33.26 -14.17
C ALA A 25 -5.65 -32.23 -15.13
N GLU A 26 -5.89 -31.01 -14.65
CA GLU A 26 -6.38 -29.90 -15.48
C GLU A 26 -5.43 -29.55 -16.63
N ALA A 27 -4.12 -29.54 -16.36
CA ALA A 27 -3.09 -29.20 -17.37
C ALA A 27 -2.95 -30.27 -18.46
N PHE A 28 -3.13 -31.55 -18.10
CA PHE A 28 -2.92 -32.70 -18.99
C PHE A 28 -4.22 -33.40 -19.43
N ASP A 29 -5.38 -32.81 -19.16
CA ASP A 29 -6.67 -33.36 -19.58
C ASP A 29 -6.82 -33.31 -21.11
N LYS A 30 -6.54 -34.46 -21.71
CA LYS A 30 -6.60 -34.65 -23.16
C LYS A 30 -8.01 -35.00 -23.68
N VAL A 31 -8.96 -35.25 -22.76
CA VAL A 31 -10.27 -35.84 -23.13
C VAL A 31 -11.22 -34.81 -23.71
N ASN A 32 -11.09 -33.55 -23.36
CA ASN A 32 -12.08 -32.53 -23.69
C ASN A 32 -11.67 -31.51 -24.79
N GLY A 33 -10.69 -31.87 -25.61
CA GLY A 33 -10.24 -30.96 -26.67
C GLY A 33 -9.66 -29.66 -26.12
N LYS A 34 -9.35 -28.72 -27.00
CA LYS A 34 -8.71 -27.42 -26.68
C LYS A 34 -9.50 -26.63 -25.64
N LYS A 35 -9.37 -26.96 -24.36
CA LYS A 35 -9.78 -26.05 -23.28
C LYS A 35 -8.81 -24.87 -23.31
N ALA A 36 -9.35 -23.66 -23.47
CA ALA A 36 -8.57 -22.47 -23.24
C ALA A 36 -8.01 -22.49 -21.82
N LEU A 37 -6.76 -22.09 -21.66
CA LEU A 37 -6.17 -21.91 -20.33
C LEU A 37 -7.04 -20.99 -19.50
N LYS A 38 -7.15 -21.24 -18.20
CA LYS A 38 -7.83 -20.33 -17.27
C LYS A 38 -7.19 -18.95 -17.41
N THR A 39 -8.02 -17.92 -17.41
CA THR A 39 -7.58 -16.52 -17.58
C THR A 39 -6.60 -16.09 -16.47
N GLY A 40 -6.60 -16.80 -15.35
CA GLY A 40 -5.94 -16.39 -14.12
C GLY A 40 -6.73 -15.26 -13.42
N GLY A 41 -6.05 -14.47 -12.64
CA GLY A 41 -6.69 -13.34 -11.94
C GLY A 41 -6.54 -13.41 -10.42
N ASP A 42 -5.84 -14.41 -9.90
CA ASP A 42 -5.65 -14.59 -8.45
C ASP A 42 -4.80 -13.47 -7.84
N TYR A 43 -3.79 -13.00 -8.57
CA TYR A 43 -2.80 -12.03 -8.07
C TYR A 43 -2.95 -10.62 -8.65
N LYS A 44 -3.65 -10.48 -9.76
CA LYS A 44 -3.91 -9.19 -10.41
C LYS A 44 -5.14 -9.28 -11.30
N TRP A 45 -5.74 -8.14 -11.56
CA TRP A 45 -6.91 -8.05 -12.42
C TRP A 45 -6.67 -8.71 -13.79
N ARG A 46 -7.65 -9.49 -14.21
CA ARG A 46 -7.80 -10.05 -15.55
C ARG A 46 -9.25 -9.97 -15.98
N ALA A 47 -9.49 -9.74 -17.26
CA ALA A 47 -10.85 -9.82 -17.80
C ALA A 47 -11.43 -11.20 -17.54
N LYS A 48 -12.63 -11.26 -16.96
CA LYS A 48 -13.31 -12.51 -16.53
C LYS A 48 -12.62 -13.28 -15.40
N GLY A 49 -11.67 -12.67 -14.70
CA GLY A 49 -11.06 -13.19 -13.48
C GLY A 49 -11.78 -12.68 -12.23
N GLU A 50 -11.15 -12.85 -11.07
CA GLU A 50 -11.64 -12.34 -9.81
C GLU A 50 -11.67 -10.81 -9.79
N TYR A 51 -12.52 -10.26 -8.94
CA TYR A 51 -12.53 -8.83 -8.67
C TYR A 51 -11.29 -8.42 -7.89
N HIS A 52 -10.66 -7.34 -8.33
CA HIS A 52 -9.56 -6.69 -7.61
C HIS A 52 -9.90 -5.23 -7.37
N MET A 53 -9.61 -4.73 -6.17
CA MET A 53 -9.78 -3.33 -5.81
C MET A 53 -8.98 -2.42 -6.76
N PHE A 54 -7.75 -2.84 -7.11
CA PHE A 54 -6.94 -2.17 -8.13
C PHE A 54 -7.23 -2.80 -9.50
N ASN A 55 -8.12 -2.20 -10.24
CA ASN A 55 -8.57 -2.60 -11.56
C ASN A 55 -8.40 -1.44 -12.54
N PRO A 56 -8.56 -1.65 -13.86
CA PRO A 56 -8.37 -0.59 -14.85
C PRO A 56 -9.22 0.65 -14.61
N GLU A 57 -10.43 0.52 -14.09
CA GLU A 57 -11.33 1.64 -13.85
C GLU A 57 -10.87 2.46 -12.64
N SER A 58 -10.60 1.82 -11.51
CA SER A 58 -10.12 2.50 -10.30
C SER A 58 -8.78 3.20 -10.52
N ILE A 59 -7.86 2.53 -11.22
CA ILE A 59 -6.55 3.11 -11.57
C ILE A 59 -6.71 4.31 -12.51
N TYR A 60 -7.56 4.20 -13.53
CA TYR A 60 -7.86 5.30 -14.46
C TYR A 60 -8.43 6.52 -13.73
N LYS A 61 -9.46 6.32 -12.92
CA LYS A 61 -10.09 7.40 -12.14
C LYS A 61 -9.08 8.15 -11.27
N LEU A 62 -8.28 7.41 -10.51
CA LEU A 62 -7.27 8.01 -9.65
C LEU A 62 -6.20 8.77 -10.43
N GLN A 63 -5.63 8.16 -11.47
CA GLN A 63 -4.59 8.79 -12.27
C GLN A 63 -5.11 10.06 -12.97
N MET A 64 -6.29 9.99 -13.57
CA MET A 64 -6.86 11.15 -14.27
C MET A 64 -7.26 12.25 -13.30
N ALA A 65 -7.83 11.91 -12.14
CA ALA A 65 -8.15 12.89 -11.11
C ALA A 65 -6.90 13.68 -10.67
N CYS A 66 -5.79 12.97 -10.41
CA CYS A 66 -4.53 13.60 -10.01
C CYS A 66 -3.90 14.44 -11.14
N ARG A 67 -3.87 13.91 -12.37
CA ARG A 67 -3.23 14.60 -13.51
C ARG A 67 -3.96 15.87 -13.92
N THR A 68 -5.29 15.88 -13.81
CA THR A 68 -6.13 16.99 -14.28
C THR A 68 -6.65 17.88 -13.14
N GLY A 69 -6.35 17.55 -11.89
CA GLY A 69 -6.92 18.24 -10.72
C GLY A 69 -8.44 18.07 -10.60
N ASN A 70 -9.00 17.02 -11.19
CA ASN A 70 -10.46 16.81 -11.22
C ASN A 70 -10.97 16.18 -9.93
N TYR A 71 -11.38 17.03 -9.00
CA TYR A 71 -11.90 16.59 -7.70
C TYR A 71 -13.19 15.75 -7.81
N LYS A 72 -14.05 16.01 -8.79
CA LYS A 72 -15.26 15.20 -9.01
C LYS A 72 -14.89 13.75 -9.33
N LEU A 73 -13.94 13.56 -10.24
CA LEU A 73 -13.45 12.23 -10.60
C LEU A 73 -12.78 11.54 -9.41
N TYR A 74 -12.06 12.29 -8.56
CA TYR A 74 -11.52 11.76 -7.32
C TYR A 74 -12.62 11.27 -6.36
N LYS A 75 -13.72 12.01 -6.24
CA LYS A 75 -14.87 11.60 -5.41
C LYS A 75 -15.54 10.33 -5.95
N GLU A 76 -15.61 10.15 -7.26
CA GLU A 76 -16.09 8.91 -7.87
C GLU A 76 -15.17 7.74 -7.56
N TYR A 77 -13.85 7.93 -7.63
CA TYR A 77 -12.85 6.96 -7.20
C TYR A 77 -13.01 6.60 -5.72
N ALA A 78 -13.09 7.61 -4.84
CA ALA A 78 -13.21 7.41 -3.40
C ALA A 78 -14.47 6.61 -3.05
N LYS A 79 -15.59 6.96 -3.68
CA LYS A 79 -16.85 6.21 -3.51
C LYS A 79 -16.70 4.74 -3.91
N GLU A 80 -16.08 4.46 -5.05
CA GLU A 80 -15.83 3.09 -5.50
C GLU A 80 -14.96 2.33 -4.49
N MET A 81 -13.92 2.98 -3.94
CA MET A 81 -13.04 2.37 -2.94
C MET A 81 -13.75 2.11 -1.60
N ASP A 82 -14.62 3.01 -1.18
CA ASP A 82 -15.33 2.89 0.09
C ASP A 82 -16.50 1.89 0.00
N GLU A 83 -17.14 1.79 -1.16
CA GLU A 83 -18.28 0.88 -1.41
C GLU A 83 -17.87 -0.52 -1.90
N HIS A 84 -16.58 -0.81 -2.05
CA HIS A 84 -16.10 -2.12 -2.51
C HIS A 84 -16.44 -3.29 -1.57
N GLN A 85 -17.02 -3.02 -0.41
CA GLN A 85 -17.61 -4.02 0.50
C GLN A 85 -18.49 -5.05 -0.22
N GLN A 86 -19.16 -4.65 -1.29
CA GLN A 86 -20.00 -5.54 -2.11
C GLN A 86 -19.20 -6.70 -2.71
N HIS A 87 -17.90 -6.54 -2.89
CA HIS A 87 -17.03 -7.54 -3.50
C HIS A 87 -16.20 -8.35 -2.49
N GLN A 88 -16.21 -7.95 -1.21
CA GLN A 88 -15.49 -8.63 -0.11
C GLN A 88 -14.06 -9.05 -0.46
N CYS A 89 -13.37 -8.26 -1.29
CA CYS A 89 -12.04 -8.60 -1.80
C CYS A 89 -10.90 -8.24 -0.84
N THR A 90 -11.22 -7.60 0.28
CA THR A 90 -10.25 -7.22 1.32
C THR A 90 -10.84 -7.45 2.71
N ILE A 91 -9.97 -7.65 3.71
CA ILE A 91 -10.41 -7.74 5.12
C ILE A 91 -11.11 -6.45 5.54
N ARG A 92 -10.63 -5.30 5.10
CA ARG A 92 -11.29 -4.00 5.37
C ARG A 92 -12.72 -3.97 4.84
N GLY A 93 -12.98 -4.54 3.67
CA GLY A 93 -14.32 -4.62 3.09
C GLY A 93 -15.30 -5.51 3.86
N MET A 94 -14.80 -6.35 4.77
CA MET A 94 -15.62 -7.19 5.66
C MET A 94 -15.93 -6.51 7.00
N LEU A 95 -15.38 -5.32 7.24
CA LEU A 95 -15.56 -4.57 8.47
C LEU A 95 -16.47 -3.37 8.23
N ASP A 96 -17.24 -3.02 9.24
CA ASP A 96 -18.04 -1.81 9.23
C ASP A 96 -17.69 -0.92 10.44
N ILE A 97 -18.00 0.37 10.33
CA ILE A 97 -17.76 1.34 11.40
C ILE A 97 -18.99 1.34 12.32
N LYS A 98 -18.74 0.98 13.59
CA LYS A 98 -19.79 1.11 14.61
C LYS A 98 -20.02 2.58 14.93
N THR A 99 -21.20 3.07 14.55
CA THR A 99 -21.64 4.42 14.90
C THR A 99 -22.30 4.47 16.28
N ILE A 100 -22.33 5.65 16.87
CA ILE A 100 -23.04 5.92 18.12
C ILE A 100 -24.34 6.68 17.84
N ASP A 101 -25.34 6.49 18.69
CA ASP A 101 -26.67 7.09 18.49
C ASP A 101 -26.69 8.62 18.56
N LYS A 102 -25.78 9.19 19.35
CA LYS A 102 -25.64 10.65 19.45
C LYS A 102 -24.29 11.07 18.90
N PRO A 103 -24.26 11.75 17.74
CA PRO A 103 -23.01 12.31 17.22
C PRO A 103 -22.49 13.40 18.15
N ILE A 104 -21.16 13.51 18.26
CA ILE A 104 -20.52 14.63 18.94
C ILE A 104 -20.54 15.86 18.04
N ALA A 105 -20.50 17.06 18.64
CA ALA A 105 -20.42 18.29 17.88
C ALA A 105 -19.09 18.39 17.12
N ILE A 106 -19.10 19.00 15.94
CA ILE A 106 -17.93 19.03 15.05
C ILE A 106 -16.72 19.73 15.68
N ASP A 107 -16.94 20.70 16.55
CA ASP A 107 -15.90 21.40 17.31
C ASP A 107 -15.26 20.55 18.41
N GLN A 108 -15.87 19.43 18.75
CA GLN A 108 -15.31 18.43 19.67
C GLN A 108 -14.55 17.31 18.93
N VAL A 109 -14.62 17.28 17.61
CA VAL A 109 -13.86 16.33 16.79
C VAL A 109 -12.42 16.84 16.65
N GLU A 110 -11.46 15.92 16.79
CA GLU A 110 -10.05 16.25 16.57
C GLU A 110 -9.83 16.83 15.16
N SER A 111 -9.03 17.88 15.07
CA SER A 111 -8.77 18.53 13.78
C SER A 111 -7.97 17.62 12.82
N VAL A 112 -8.16 17.81 11.52
CA VAL A 112 -7.43 17.08 10.46
C VAL A 112 -5.93 17.23 10.64
N GLU A 113 -5.46 18.44 10.95
CA GLU A 113 -4.03 18.75 11.16
C GLU A 113 -3.45 17.96 12.34
N SER A 114 -4.23 17.78 13.41
CA SER A 114 -3.82 16.97 14.55
C SER A 114 -3.77 15.48 14.20
N ILE A 115 -4.77 14.99 13.48
CA ILE A 115 -4.86 13.60 13.04
C ILE A 115 -3.69 13.25 12.10
N VAL A 116 -3.41 14.09 11.09
CA VAL A 116 -2.39 13.83 10.07
C VAL A 116 -0.98 13.73 10.65
N LYS A 117 -0.68 14.44 11.75
CA LYS A 117 0.62 14.32 12.44
C LYS A 117 0.99 12.90 12.87
N ARG A 118 -0.01 12.03 13.04
CA ARG A 118 0.19 10.63 13.39
C ARG A 118 0.34 9.71 12.17
N PHE A 119 0.09 10.23 10.97
CA PHE A 119 0.20 9.43 9.75
C PHE A 119 1.64 9.36 9.26
N LYS A 120 2.04 8.16 8.88
CA LYS A 120 3.37 7.85 8.37
C LYS A 120 3.24 6.98 7.11
N THR A 121 4.12 7.18 6.14
CA THR A 121 4.21 6.23 5.02
C THR A 121 4.89 4.94 5.49
N GLY A 122 4.66 3.85 4.76
CA GLY A 122 5.51 2.68 4.86
C GLY A 122 6.97 3.04 4.52
N ALA A 123 7.91 2.25 5.04
CA ALA A 123 9.31 2.38 4.69
C ALA A 123 9.54 1.83 3.27
N MET A 124 9.79 2.72 2.32
CA MET A 124 10.08 2.36 0.94
C MET A 124 11.48 2.85 0.59
N SER A 125 12.40 1.91 0.36
CA SER A 125 13.80 2.23 0.11
C SER A 125 13.99 2.92 -1.23
N TYR A 126 14.85 3.95 -1.26
CA TYR A 126 15.41 4.46 -2.49
C TYR A 126 16.14 3.31 -3.23
N GLY A 127 15.73 3.06 -4.46
CA GLY A 127 16.16 1.90 -5.25
C GLY A 127 15.09 0.83 -5.42
N SER A 128 14.11 0.72 -4.50
CA SER A 128 12.90 -0.10 -4.72
C SER A 128 11.81 0.65 -5.49
N ILE A 129 11.83 1.98 -5.41
CA ILE A 129 11.00 2.91 -6.19
C ILE A 129 11.90 3.95 -6.84
N SER A 130 11.38 4.70 -7.83
CA SER A 130 12.13 5.77 -8.46
C SER A 130 12.41 6.94 -7.50
N GLN A 131 13.42 7.73 -7.79
CA GLN A 131 13.76 8.92 -7.02
C GLN A 131 12.56 9.89 -6.96
N GLU A 132 11.91 10.11 -8.08
CA GLU A 132 10.77 11.03 -8.18
C GLU A 132 9.59 10.58 -7.32
N ALA A 133 9.29 9.28 -7.30
CA ALA A 133 8.24 8.74 -6.46
C ALA A 133 8.59 8.88 -4.96
N HIS A 134 9.83 8.61 -4.61
CA HIS A 134 10.32 8.74 -3.23
C HIS A 134 10.28 10.20 -2.74
N GLU A 135 10.72 11.15 -3.57
CA GLU A 135 10.67 12.57 -3.28
C GLU A 135 9.23 13.10 -3.24
N CYS A 136 8.37 12.64 -4.15
CA CYS A 136 6.95 13.01 -4.16
C CYS A 136 6.25 12.62 -2.85
N LEU A 137 6.52 11.43 -2.32
CA LEU A 137 5.99 11.01 -1.01
C LEU A 137 6.51 11.90 0.13
N ALA A 138 7.79 12.27 0.11
CA ALA A 138 8.36 13.16 1.11
C ALA A 138 7.72 14.55 1.07
N ILE A 139 7.60 15.15 -0.10
CA ILE A 139 6.95 16.44 -0.30
C ILE A 139 5.51 16.41 0.17
N ALA A 140 4.74 15.40 -0.26
CA ALA A 140 3.33 15.28 0.10
C ALA A 140 3.14 15.19 1.62
N MET A 141 3.91 14.33 2.29
CA MET A 141 3.80 14.18 3.74
C MET A 141 4.30 15.42 4.50
N ASN A 142 5.34 16.08 4.04
CA ASN A 142 5.82 17.31 4.65
C ASN A 142 4.79 18.45 4.52
N ARG A 143 4.13 18.60 3.36
CA ARG A 143 3.04 19.57 3.16
C ARG A 143 1.85 19.31 4.06
N LEU A 144 1.48 18.04 4.24
CA LEU A 144 0.36 17.63 5.08
C LEU A 144 0.67 17.68 6.58
N GLY A 145 1.94 17.76 6.98
CA GLY A 145 2.36 17.66 8.37
C GLY A 145 2.46 16.22 8.90
N GLY A 146 2.35 15.23 8.02
CA GLY A 146 2.66 13.83 8.31
C GLY A 146 4.14 13.53 8.16
N LYS A 147 4.50 12.25 8.11
CA LYS A 147 5.90 11.82 8.05
C LYS A 147 6.11 10.75 6.99
N SER A 148 6.99 11.01 6.02
CA SER A 148 7.49 9.97 5.12
C SER A 148 8.67 9.24 5.74
N ASN A 149 8.85 7.98 5.34
CA ASN A 149 9.94 7.12 5.80
C ASN A 149 10.88 6.83 4.62
N SER A 150 12.17 7.10 4.82
CA SER A 150 13.18 6.92 3.77
C SER A 150 13.39 5.47 3.35
N GLY A 151 12.95 4.49 4.16
CA GLY A 151 13.46 3.13 4.01
C GLY A 151 14.97 3.06 4.30
N GLU A 152 15.61 1.95 3.95
CA GLU A 152 17.00 1.65 4.27
C GLU A 152 18.02 2.03 3.19
N GLY A 153 17.57 2.60 2.08
CA GLY A 153 18.44 2.95 0.93
C GLY A 153 19.18 4.29 1.05
N GLY A 154 18.96 5.04 2.13
CA GLY A 154 19.51 6.39 2.30
C GLY A 154 18.77 7.44 1.48
N GLU A 155 19.33 8.64 1.43
CA GLU A 155 18.82 9.78 0.65
C GLU A 155 19.98 10.56 0.06
N ASN A 156 19.77 11.12 -1.12
CA ASN A 156 20.73 12.07 -1.70
C ASN A 156 20.78 13.34 -0.84
N PRO A 157 21.97 13.84 -0.43
CA PRO A 157 22.12 15.03 0.39
C PRO A 157 21.46 16.30 -0.17
N GLU A 158 21.33 16.43 -1.48
CA GLU A 158 20.62 17.55 -2.13
C GLU A 158 19.16 17.69 -1.68
N ARG A 159 18.56 16.61 -1.21
CA ARG A 159 17.17 16.58 -0.71
C ARG A 159 17.01 17.30 0.63
N TYR A 160 18.08 17.58 1.34
CA TYR A 160 18.05 18.31 2.61
C TYR A 160 17.98 19.81 2.42
N ILE A 161 18.20 20.28 1.20
CA ILE A 161 18.03 21.68 0.82
C ILE A 161 16.59 21.85 0.31
N PRO A 162 15.80 22.75 0.93
CA PRO A 162 14.46 23.05 0.43
C PRO A 162 14.48 23.56 -1.01
N ASP A 163 13.47 23.19 -1.80
CA ASP A 163 13.29 23.69 -3.15
C ASP A 163 12.90 25.20 -3.13
N GLU A 164 13.03 25.90 -4.25
CA GLU A 164 12.71 27.33 -4.37
C GLU A 164 11.28 27.69 -3.92
N ASN A 165 10.35 26.77 -4.07
CA ASN A 165 8.96 26.93 -3.63
C ASN A 165 8.74 26.60 -2.14
N GLY A 166 9.81 26.29 -1.40
CA GLY A 166 9.78 25.91 0.01
C GLY A 166 9.48 24.45 0.31
N ASP A 167 9.31 23.61 -0.71
CA ASP A 167 9.10 22.17 -0.50
C ASP A 167 10.35 21.48 0.04
N SER A 168 10.14 20.53 0.91
CA SER A 168 11.20 19.65 1.40
C SER A 168 11.05 18.24 0.83
N ARG A 169 12.09 17.78 0.14
CA ARG A 169 12.20 16.41 -0.39
C ARG A 169 12.75 15.42 0.63
N SER A 170 13.11 15.89 1.81
CA SER A 170 13.68 15.06 2.89
C SER A 170 12.57 14.26 3.59
N SER A 171 12.76 12.95 3.71
CA SER A 171 11.88 12.13 4.52
C SER A 171 12.08 12.40 6.00
N ALA A 172 11.00 12.63 6.73
CA ALA A 172 11.07 12.97 8.15
C ALA A 172 11.61 11.82 9.01
N ILE A 173 11.30 10.58 8.62
CA ILE A 173 11.78 9.37 9.28
C ILE A 173 12.93 8.81 8.48
N LYS A 174 14.10 8.66 9.13
CA LYS A 174 15.28 8.01 8.56
C LYS A 174 15.39 6.58 9.11
N GLN A 175 15.32 5.59 8.23
CA GLN A 175 15.47 4.20 8.64
C GLN A 175 16.94 3.79 8.68
N VAL A 176 17.32 3.07 9.71
CA VAL A 176 18.63 2.50 9.90
C VAL A 176 18.50 0.98 10.08
N ALA A 177 18.96 0.22 9.07
CA ALA A 177 18.91 -1.25 9.10
C ALA A 177 20.26 -1.82 9.56
N SER A 178 21.25 -1.88 8.66
CA SER A 178 22.55 -2.48 8.95
C SER A 178 23.64 -1.44 9.22
N GLY A 179 23.29 -0.16 9.29
CA GLY A 179 24.25 0.93 9.48
C GLY A 179 25.17 1.23 8.31
N ARG A 180 25.04 0.52 7.18
CA ARG A 180 25.91 0.67 6.01
C ARG A 180 25.19 1.06 4.72
N PHE A 181 23.87 0.95 4.66
CA PHE A 181 23.08 1.31 3.48
C PHE A 181 22.70 2.79 3.55
N GLY A 182 23.58 3.66 3.04
CA GLY A 182 23.33 5.10 2.97
C GLY A 182 23.30 5.81 4.32
N VAL A 183 23.69 5.16 5.41
CA VAL A 183 23.73 5.77 6.76
C VAL A 183 25.06 6.49 6.96
N HIS A 184 24.98 7.80 7.06
CA HIS A 184 26.12 8.67 7.37
C HIS A 184 25.64 9.83 8.25
N ILE A 185 26.57 10.58 8.84
CA ILE A 185 26.23 11.61 9.82
C ILE A 185 25.24 12.66 9.29
N HIS A 186 25.41 13.11 8.05
CA HIS A 186 24.54 14.09 7.45
C HIS A 186 23.11 13.57 7.26
N TYR A 187 22.94 12.29 6.90
CA TYR A 187 21.65 11.62 6.85
C TYR A 187 20.98 11.62 8.23
N LEU A 188 21.71 11.24 9.27
CA LEU A 188 21.16 11.17 10.63
C LEU A 188 20.81 12.55 11.20
N GLN A 189 21.65 13.58 10.92
CA GLN A 189 21.39 14.95 11.38
C GLN A 189 20.12 15.55 10.80
N ASN A 190 19.69 15.11 9.63
CA ASN A 190 18.46 15.55 8.96
C ASN A 190 17.23 14.70 9.32
N ALA A 191 17.35 13.78 10.27
CA ALA A 191 16.22 12.97 10.74
C ALA A 191 15.40 13.75 11.78
N LYS A 192 14.07 13.76 11.60
CA LYS A 192 13.14 14.14 12.68
C LYS A 192 12.87 12.94 13.61
N GLU A 193 12.87 11.75 13.04
CA GLU A 193 12.77 10.49 13.75
C GLU A 193 13.73 9.47 13.12
N ILE A 194 14.28 8.58 13.93
CA ILE A 194 15.08 7.45 13.48
C ILE A 194 14.30 6.18 13.73
N GLN A 195 14.18 5.34 12.71
CA GLN A 195 13.57 4.02 12.82
C GLN A 195 14.66 2.96 12.71
N ILE A 196 14.86 2.22 13.77
CA ILE A 196 15.78 1.06 13.77
C ILE A 196 15.01 -0.14 13.19
N LYS A 197 15.59 -0.77 12.17
CA LYS A 197 15.10 -2.01 11.58
C LYS A 197 16.03 -3.14 12.01
N MET A 198 15.47 -4.15 12.64
CA MET A 198 16.18 -5.36 13.08
C MET A 198 15.97 -6.51 12.08
#